data_1b42e8d987d7255322fd4c39fa12861c
#
_entry.id   1b42e8d987d7255322fd4c39fa12861c
#
_cell.length_a   1.000
_cell.length_b   1.000
_cell.length_c   1.000
_cell.angle_alpha   90.00
_cell.angle_beta   90.00
_cell.angle_gamma   90.00
#
_symmetry.space_group_name_H-M   'P 1'
#
loop_
_entity.id
_entity.type
_entity.pdbx_description
1 polymer ?
#
loop_
_entity_poly.entity_id
_entity_poly.type
_entity_poly.pdbx_seq_one_letter_code
_entity_poly.pdbx_strand_id
1 'polypeptide(L)' 'RYTLLFRDYLRADAAAAGAYGDPKRALAGAAPNDWDTYYAVKDPACDLIIAAAEHWATRISWEPPPTDA' A
#
# COMPACT_ATOMS: atom_id res chain seq x y z
N ARG A 1 -3.36 -8.12 10.45
CA ARG A 1 -3.41 -8.83 9.16
C ARG A 1 -3.16 -7.91 7.98
N TYR A 2 -3.87 -6.80 7.89
CA TYR A 2 -3.74 -5.92 6.73
C TYR A 2 -2.36 -5.31 6.60
N THR A 3 -1.71 -4.98 7.70
CA THR A 3 -0.36 -4.43 7.67
C THR A 3 0.64 -5.40 7.05
N LEU A 4 0.56 -6.68 7.43
CA LEU A 4 1.45 -7.71 6.90
C LEU A 4 1.13 -8.03 5.43
N LEU A 5 -0.15 -8.10 5.09
CA LEU A 5 -0.60 -8.35 3.72
C LEU A 5 -0.15 -7.22 2.78
N PHE A 6 -0.35 -5.98 3.20
CA PHE A 6 0.03 -4.80 2.43
C PHE A 6 1.54 -4.82 2.17
N ARG A 7 2.33 -5.07 3.21
CA ARG A 7 3.79 -5.15 3.12
C ARG A 7 4.23 -6.24 2.15
N ASP A 8 3.68 -7.45 2.32
CA ASP A 8 4.11 -8.59 1.52
C ASP A 8 3.72 -8.42 0.06
N TYR A 9 2.54 -7.85 -0.21
CA TYR A 9 2.12 -7.57 -1.58
C TYR A 9 3.04 -6.56 -2.26
N LEU A 10 3.36 -5.46 -1.58
CA LEU A 10 4.24 -4.45 -2.17
C LEU A 10 5.67 -4.95 -2.36
N ARG A 11 6.13 -5.89 -1.54
CA ARG A 11 7.43 -6.53 -1.75
C ARG A 11 7.42 -7.45 -2.96
N ALA A 12 6.28 -8.07 -3.25
CA ALA A 12 6.16 -9.01 -4.36
C ALA A 12 5.88 -8.32 -5.70
N ASP A 13 5.38 -7.10 -5.68
CA ASP A 13 4.97 -6.37 -6.89
C ASP A 13 5.62 -4.99 -6.90
N ALA A 14 6.75 -4.89 -7.58
CA ALA A 14 7.52 -3.66 -7.66
C ALA A 14 6.75 -2.54 -8.39
N ALA A 15 5.93 -2.89 -9.38
CA ALA A 15 5.12 -1.90 -10.10
C ALA A 15 4.07 -1.29 -9.17
N ALA A 16 3.43 -2.12 -8.33
CA ALA A 16 2.46 -1.64 -7.35
C ALA A 16 3.15 -0.76 -6.29
N ALA A 17 4.34 -1.15 -5.85
CA ALA A 17 5.11 -0.37 -4.88
C ALA A 17 5.45 1.02 -5.44
N GLY A 18 5.88 1.10 -6.70
CA GLY A 18 6.17 2.37 -7.36
C GLY A 18 4.91 3.21 -7.52
N ALA A 19 3.83 2.61 -8.00
CA ALA A 19 2.55 3.30 -8.19
C ALA A 19 1.98 3.84 -6.87
N TYR A 20 2.27 3.20 -5.75
CA TYR A 20 1.85 3.69 -4.44
C TYR A 20 2.78 4.77 -3.91
N GLY A 21 4.10 4.58 -4.04
CA GLY A 21 5.09 5.49 -3.48
C GLY A 21 5.26 6.80 -4.24
N ASP A 22 5.18 6.78 -5.57
CA ASP A 22 5.43 7.95 -6.40
C ASP A 22 4.45 9.10 -6.12
N PRO A 23 3.12 8.88 -6.10
CA PRO A 23 2.18 9.95 -5.75
C PRO A 23 2.41 10.51 -4.35
N LYS A 24 2.76 9.67 -3.39
CA LYS A 24 3.04 10.11 -2.01
C LYS A 24 4.23 11.06 -1.98
N ARG A 25 5.32 10.69 -2.67
CA ARG A 25 6.51 11.54 -2.73
C ARG A 25 6.25 12.85 -3.46
N ALA A 26 5.49 12.78 -4.55
CA ALA A 26 5.14 13.98 -5.32
C ALA A 26 4.30 14.95 -4.48
N LEU A 27 3.32 14.44 -3.72
CA LEU A 27 2.49 15.27 -2.85
C LEU A 27 3.30 15.87 -1.72
N ALA A 28 4.18 15.11 -1.10
CA ALA A 28 5.01 15.61 -0.01
C ALA A 28 5.95 16.71 -0.49
N GLY A 29 6.46 16.61 -1.72
CA GLY A 29 7.33 17.64 -2.30
C GLY A 29 6.58 18.89 -2.74
N ALA A 30 5.36 18.73 -3.28
CA ALA A 30 4.59 19.83 -3.83
C ALA A 30 3.83 20.62 -2.76
N ALA A 31 3.35 19.96 -1.72
CA ALA A 31 2.52 20.56 -0.68
C ALA A 31 2.83 19.95 0.69
N PRO A 32 4.02 20.21 1.24
CA PRO A 32 4.49 19.51 2.45
C PRO A 32 3.65 19.76 3.70
N ASN A 33 2.84 20.81 3.73
CA ASN A 33 2.00 21.14 4.87
C ASN A 33 0.50 20.94 4.59
N ASP A 34 0.15 20.40 3.42
CA ASP A 34 -1.25 20.17 3.05
C ASP A 34 -1.64 18.72 3.35
N TRP A 35 -1.88 18.45 4.62
CA TRP A 35 -2.23 17.12 5.09
C TRP A 35 -3.58 16.67 4.58
N ASP A 36 -4.54 17.58 4.41
CA ASP A 36 -5.87 17.23 3.91
C ASP A 36 -5.78 16.67 2.49
N THR A 37 -5.04 17.34 1.61
CA THR A 37 -4.82 16.85 0.26
C THR A 37 -4.04 15.54 0.27
N TYR A 38 -3.02 15.44 1.11
CA TYR A 38 -2.22 14.22 1.23
C TYR A 38 -3.12 13.02 1.56
N TYR A 39 -3.96 13.13 2.58
CA TYR A 39 -4.82 12.03 2.98
C TYR A 39 -5.95 11.79 2.00
N ALA A 40 -6.46 12.82 1.33
CA ALA A 40 -7.47 12.65 0.29
C ALA A 40 -7.00 11.77 -0.87
N VAL A 41 -5.70 11.79 -1.16
CA VAL A 41 -5.11 10.94 -2.19
C VAL A 41 -4.64 9.60 -1.61
N LYS A 42 -4.01 9.62 -0.43
CA LYS A 42 -3.43 8.44 0.20
C LYS A 42 -4.48 7.39 0.55
N ASP A 43 -5.62 7.80 1.13
CA ASP A 43 -6.60 6.85 1.63
C ASP A 43 -7.23 6.03 0.49
N PRO A 44 -7.73 6.64 -0.61
CA PRO A 44 -8.20 5.84 -1.75
C PRO A 44 -7.10 4.97 -2.37
N ALA A 45 -5.86 5.47 -2.41
CA ALA A 45 -4.75 4.68 -2.94
C ALA A 45 -4.48 3.45 -2.07
N CYS A 46 -4.52 3.60 -0.75
CA CYS A 46 -4.39 2.47 0.18
C CYS A 46 -5.51 1.46 -0.01
N ASP A 47 -6.76 1.91 -0.16
CA ASP A 47 -7.90 1.03 -0.38
C ASP A 47 -7.74 0.23 -1.66
N LEU A 48 -7.26 0.87 -2.73
CA LEU A 48 -7.04 0.20 -4.00
C LEU A 48 -5.93 -0.85 -3.89
N ILE A 49 -4.85 -0.53 -3.20
CA ILE A 49 -3.75 -1.47 -2.97
C ILE A 49 -4.20 -2.65 -2.11
N ILE A 50 -5.01 -2.40 -1.08
CA ILE A 50 -5.53 -3.48 -0.23
C ILE A 50 -6.42 -4.41 -1.05
N ALA A 51 -7.28 -3.88 -1.93
CA ALA A 51 -8.11 -4.70 -2.80
C ALA A 51 -7.26 -5.57 -3.72
N ALA A 52 -6.22 -5.00 -4.32
CA ALA A 52 -5.29 -5.75 -5.16
C ALA A 52 -4.53 -6.81 -4.37
N ALA A 53 -4.12 -6.48 -3.14
CA ALA A 53 -3.42 -7.40 -2.25
C ALA A 53 -4.29 -8.60 -1.86
N GLU A 54 -5.59 -8.38 -1.63
CA GLU A 54 -6.51 -9.46 -1.32
C GLU A 54 -6.64 -10.44 -2.51
N HIS A 55 -6.73 -9.93 -3.73
CA HIS A 55 -6.73 -10.79 -4.92
C HIS A 55 -5.42 -11.56 -5.06
N TRP A 56 -4.30 -10.91 -4.85
CA TRP A 56 -2.99 -11.56 -4.89
C TRP A 56 -2.88 -12.63 -3.82
N ALA A 57 -3.34 -12.36 -2.60
CA ALA A 57 -3.29 -13.30 -1.48
C ALA A 57 -4.10 -14.56 -1.80
N THR A 58 -5.28 -14.41 -2.39
CA THR A 58 -6.10 -15.55 -2.80
C THR A 58 -5.39 -16.38 -3.85
N ARG A 59 -4.76 -15.72 -4.82
CA ARG A 59 -4.11 -16.39 -5.95
C ARG A 59 -2.90 -17.22 -5.51
N ILE A 60 -2.14 -16.75 -4.53
CA ILE A 60 -0.94 -17.45 -4.04
C ILE A 60 -1.19 -18.26 -2.77
N SER A 61 -2.42 -18.27 -2.25
CA SER A 61 -2.75 -18.89 -0.96
C SER A 61 -1.92 -18.32 0.19
N TRP A 62 -1.81 -16.99 0.21
CA TRP A 62 -1.03 -16.28 1.21
C TRP A 62 -1.59 -16.51 2.62
N GLU A 63 -0.70 -16.72 3.57
CA GLU A 63 -1.04 -16.78 4.99
C GLU A 63 -0.19 -15.79 5.75
N PRO A 64 -0.72 -15.18 6.83
CA PRO A 64 0.11 -14.33 7.66
C PRO A 64 1.33 -15.10 8.17
N PRO A 65 2.53 -14.53 8.08
CA PRO A 65 3.70 -15.21 8.63
C PRO A 65 3.54 -15.36 10.13
N PRO A 66 4.17 -16.39 10.73
CA PRO A 66 4.20 -16.50 12.18
C PRO A 66 4.78 -15.23 12.78
N THR A 67 4.14 -14.72 13.82
CA THR A 67 4.64 -13.55 14.52
C THR A 67 5.32 -13.97 15.79
N ASP A 68 6.42 -13.31 16.10
CA ASP A 68 7.15 -13.56 17.33
C ASP A 68 6.65 -12.69 18.48
N ALA A 69 5.66 -11.90 18.19
CA ALA A 69 5.08 -11.00 19.18
C ALA A 69 4.21 -11.74 20.16
#